data_073c6a3ea864f761efbd5f30ba58744a
#
_entry.id   073c6a3ea864f761efbd5f30ba58744a
#
_cell.length_a   1.000
_cell.length_b   1.000
_cell.length_c   1.000
_cell.angle_alpha   90.00
_cell.angle_beta   90.00
_cell.angle_gamma   90.00
#
_symmetry.space_group_name_H-M   'P 1'
#
loop_
_entity.id
_entity.type
_entity.pdbx_description
1 polymer ?
#
loop_
_entity_poly.entity_id
_entity_poly.type
_entity_poly.pdbx_seq_one_letter_code
_entity_poly.pdbx_strand_id
1 'polypeptide(L)'
;MQKILEEIKSVQGVTGVLVWNKKTLSSSQILPANFAFGMIKSTCQKMANLAQALGVFAKAELFYANGIAIFLDQPSTLILILGRTNLDSRLLDLVLNSCLARLEKLLSFKRLEGDDFPVLEQKKMDRLLEGMNLISSYISDRIGAYRTTQNLRQAKDKLIASHSFMANLFVDNNARLSIIKGKQGLWSGEVILAFAKWVAYTEKLCFKKEKAIDLKKITSPIEQDLDEMGFYFAFHNIRGNI
;
A
#
# COMPACT_ATOMS: atom_id res chain seq x y z
N MET A 1 16.44 -2.72 5.71
CA MET A 1 16.06 -2.33 4.35
C MET A 1 17.00 -1.27 3.77
N GLN A 2 17.14 -0.10 4.41
CA GLN A 2 17.94 1.03 3.90
C GLN A 2 19.37 0.65 3.49
N LYS A 3 20.13 -0.08 4.34
CA LYS A 3 21.48 -0.56 4.02
C LYS A 3 21.55 -1.40 2.74
N ILE A 4 20.55 -2.24 2.47
CA ILE A 4 20.51 -3.05 1.24
C ILE A 4 20.30 -2.17 0.01
N LEU A 5 19.42 -1.16 0.11
CA LEU A 5 19.23 -0.19 -0.97
C LEU A 5 20.50 0.61 -1.25
N GLU A 6 21.24 1.01 -0.21
CA GLU A 6 22.51 1.73 -0.31
C GLU A 6 23.60 0.86 -0.96
N GLU A 7 23.68 -0.43 -0.62
CA GLU A 7 24.60 -1.38 -1.26
C GLU A 7 24.32 -1.51 -2.76
N ILE A 8 23.05 -1.69 -3.16
CA ILE A 8 22.68 -1.77 -4.58
C ILE A 8 22.97 -0.44 -5.27
N LYS A 9 22.65 0.68 -4.62
CA LYS A 9 22.89 2.04 -5.15
C LYS A 9 24.36 2.36 -5.31
N SER A 10 25.26 1.73 -4.54
CA SER A 10 26.72 1.95 -4.64
C SER A 10 27.35 1.31 -5.87
N VAL A 11 26.66 0.42 -6.58
CA VAL A 11 27.15 -0.16 -7.85
C VAL A 11 27.28 0.93 -8.88
N GLN A 12 28.42 0.95 -9.58
CA GLN A 12 28.72 1.92 -10.60
C GLN A 12 27.65 1.93 -11.70
N GLY A 13 27.12 3.10 -11.98
CA GLY A 13 26.08 3.30 -12.99
C GLY A 13 24.64 3.19 -12.44
N VAL A 14 24.41 2.67 -11.23
CA VAL A 14 23.09 2.69 -10.61
C VAL A 14 22.71 4.09 -10.18
N THR A 15 21.56 4.59 -10.66
CA THR A 15 21.04 5.92 -10.35
C THR A 15 19.91 5.89 -9.35
N GLY A 16 19.19 4.76 -9.25
CA GLY A 16 18.10 4.62 -8.30
C GLY A 16 17.71 3.16 -8.05
N VAL A 17 17.15 2.92 -6.89
CA VAL A 17 16.64 1.60 -6.46
C VAL A 17 15.32 1.77 -5.75
N LEU A 18 14.36 0.91 -6.07
CA LEU A 18 13.07 0.82 -5.40
C LEU A 18 12.77 -0.65 -5.13
N VAL A 19 12.38 -0.96 -3.91
CA VAL A 19 11.86 -2.27 -3.52
C VAL A 19 10.41 -2.09 -3.11
N TRP A 20 9.52 -2.77 -3.80
CA TRP A 20 8.09 -2.77 -3.52
C TRP A 20 7.66 -4.14 -2.98
N ASN A 21 7.07 -4.16 -1.80
CA ASN A 21 6.52 -5.37 -1.21
C ASN A 21 5.10 -5.58 -1.77
N LYS A 22 4.90 -6.70 -2.49
CA LYS A 22 3.63 -7.05 -3.14
C LYS A 22 2.52 -7.34 -2.14
N LYS A 23 2.85 -7.75 -0.91
CA LYS A 23 1.89 -8.13 0.12
C LYS A 23 1.44 -6.93 0.94
N THR A 24 2.41 -6.13 1.41
CA THR A 24 2.12 -4.96 2.26
C THR A 24 1.86 -3.70 1.45
N LEU A 25 2.09 -3.74 0.13
CA LEU A 25 2.02 -2.60 -0.79
C LEU A 25 2.93 -1.43 -0.36
N SER A 26 3.88 -1.69 0.55
CA SER A 26 4.86 -0.71 1.00
C SER A 26 6.07 -0.67 0.08
N SER A 27 6.68 0.48 -0.05
CA SER A 27 7.91 0.66 -0.82
C SER A 27 9.02 1.26 0.02
N SER A 28 10.26 0.84 -0.28
CA SER A 28 11.49 1.46 0.21
C SER A 28 12.31 1.86 -1.00
N GLN A 29 12.86 3.07 -1.01
CA GLN A 29 13.49 3.61 -2.22
C GLN A 29 14.66 4.54 -1.95
N ILE A 30 15.62 4.56 -2.88
CA ILE A 30 16.64 5.60 -3.05
C ILE A 30 16.58 6.00 -4.53
N LEU A 31 15.94 7.12 -4.85
CA LEU A 31 15.70 7.57 -6.21
C LEU A 31 16.26 8.97 -6.44
N PRO A 32 16.60 9.33 -7.68
CA PRO A 32 17.00 10.69 -8.01
C PRO A 32 15.89 11.70 -7.69
N ALA A 33 16.26 12.91 -7.28
CA ALA A 33 15.35 13.96 -6.84
C ALA A 33 14.30 14.41 -7.89
N ASN A 34 14.56 14.15 -9.16
CA ASN A 34 13.66 14.46 -10.27
C ASN A 34 12.56 13.39 -10.51
N PHE A 35 12.57 12.30 -9.75
CA PHE A 35 11.50 11.32 -9.80
C PHE A 35 10.35 11.72 -8.86
N ALA A 36 9.24 12.16 -9.42
CA ALA A 36 8.04 12.44 -8.62
C ALA A 36 7.46 11.13 -8.05
N PHE A 37 7.18 11.12 -6.76
CA PHE A 37 6.67 9.94 -6.02
C PHE A 37 5.43 9.30 -6.66
N GLY A 38 4.53 10.12 -7.22
CA GLY A 38 3.34 9.65 -7.93
C GLY A 38 3.64 8.87 -9.22
N MET A 39 4.71 9.23 -9.95
CA MET A 39 5.11 8.51 -11.16
C MET A 39 5.67 7.12 -10.84
N ILE A 40 6.39 6.98 -9.73
CA ILE A 40 6.98 5.71 -9.30
C ILE A 40 5.89 4.69 -8.97
N LYS A 41 4.89 5.13 -8.23
CA LYS A 41 3.77 4.30 -7.81
C LYS A 41 2.97 3.78 -9.00
N SER A 42 2.66 4.66 -9.97
CA SER A 42 1.98 4.27 -11.21
C SER A 42 2.84 3.34 -12.07
N THR A 43 4.16 3.52 -12.10
CA THR A 43 5.09 2.65 -12.84
C THR A 43 5.14 1.26 -12.20
N CYS A 44 5.28 1.15 -10.88
CA CYS A 44 5.26 -0.13 -10.18
C CYS A 44 3.93 -0.88 -10.40
N GLN A 45 2.80 -0.16 -10.40
CA GLN A 45 1.50 -0.76 -10.69
C GLN A 45 1.42 -1.28 -12.13
N LYS A 46 1.84 -0.48 -13.11
CA LYS A 46 1.89 -0.90 -14.52
C LYS A 46 2.79 -2.10 -14.71
N MET A 47 3.93 -2.16 -14.02
CA MET A 47 4.86 -3.28 -14.09
C MET A 47 4.30 -4.54 -13.41
N ALA A 48 3.62 -4.40 -12.28
CA ALA A 48 2.93 -5.55 -11.65
C ALA A 48 1.84 -6.11 -12.56
N ASN A 49 1.07 -5.24 -13.24
CA ASN A 49 0.07 -5.64 -14.21
C ASN A 49 0.71 -6.31 -15.44
N LEU A 50 1.84 -5.78 -15.91
CA LEU A 50 2.60 -6.37 -17.02
C LEU A 50 3.17 -7.75 -16.64
N ALA A 51 3.69 -7.89 -15.42
CA ALA A 51 4.16 -9.17 -14.89
C ALA A 51 3.04 -10.22 -14.85
N GLN A 52 1.84 -9.81 -14.45
CA GLN A 52 0.66 -10.70 -14.48
C GLN A 52 0.24 -11.09 -15.92
N ALA A 53 0.35 -10.15 -16.87
CA ALA A 53 -0.06 -10.38 -18.25
C ALA A 53 0.95 -11.24 -19.04
N LEU A 54 2.25 -11.12 -18.76
CA LEU A 54 3.32 -11.83 -19.45
C LEU A 54 3.70 -13.16 -18.79
N GLY A 55 3.09 -13.51 -17.66
CA GLY A 55 3.50 -14.64 -16.84
C GLY A 55 4.72 -14.30 -15.95
N VAL A 56 5.17 -15.27 -15.16
CA VAL A 56 6.27 -15.09 -14.21
C VAL A 56 7.57 -14.83 -14.97
N PHE A 57 8.13 -13.64 -14.83
CA PHE A 57 9.49 -13.34 -15.28
C PHE A 57 10.39 -13.11 -14.05
N ALA A 58 11.57 -13.72 -14.03
CA ALA A 58 12.54 -13.52 -12.95
C ALA A 58 13.22 -12.15 -13.05
N LYS A 59 13.54 -11.71 -14.27
CA LYS A 59 14.23 -10.46 -14.58
C LYS A 59 13.73 -9.90 -15.92
N ALA A 60 13.47 -8.60 -15.98
CA ALA A 60 13.17 -7.89 -17.22
C ALA A 60 14.05 -6.63 -17.31
N GLU A 61 14.60 -6.36 -18.48
CA GLU A 61 15.46 -5.20 -18.74
C GLU A 61 14.85 -4.34 -19.83
N LEU A 62 14.67 -3.06 -19.55
CA LEU A 62 14.17 -2.06 -20.50
C LEU A 62 15.27 -1.05 -20.78
N PHE A 63 15.66 -0.95 -22.03
CA PHE A 63 16.70 -0.03 -22.49
C PHE A 63 16.08 1.26 -23.01
N TYR A 64 16.63 2.39 -22.56
CA TYR A 64 16.25 3.73 -22.97
C TYR A 64 17.47 4.44 -23.58
N ALA A 65 17.26 5.56 -24.26
CA ALA A 65 18.34 6.36 -24.83
C ALA A 65 19.42 6.75 -23.81
N ASN A 66 19.05 7.01 -22.56
CA ASN A 66 19.94 7.52 -21.52
C ASN A 66 20.13 6.57 -20.32
N GLY A 67 19.71 5.30 -20.43
CA GLY A 67 19.84 4.36 -19.32
C GLY A 67 19.09 3.06 -19.49
N ILE A 68 19.03 2.32 -18.40
CA ILE A 68 18.36 1.01 -18.30
C ILE A 68 17.48 0.98 -17.05
N ALA A 69 16.34 0.36 -17.16
CA ALA A 69 15.52 -0.03 -16.02
C ALA A 69 15.48 -1.55 -15.91
N ILE A 70 15.91 -2.07 -14.78
CA ILE A 70 15.93 -3.51 -14.50
C ILE A 70 14.83 -3.81 -13.47
N PHE A 71 13.99 -4.75 -13.81
CA PHE A 71 12.92 -5.26 -12.95
C PHE A 71 13.23 -6.67 -12.53
N LEU A 72 13.16 -6.92 -11.23
CA LEU A 72 13.30 -8.26 -10.66
C LEU A 72 11.99 -8.61 -9.98
N ASP A 73 11.36 -9.66 -10.47
CA ASP A 73 10.11 -10.18 -9.88
C ASP A 73 10.42 -11.32 -8.92
N GLN A 74 10.23 -11.08 -7.63
CA GLN A 74 10.40 -12.04 -6.56
C GLN A 74 9.03 -12.43 -5.99
N PRO A 75 8.86 -13.57 -5.32
CA PRO A 75 7.57 -14.04 -4.81
C PRO A 75 6.83 -13.01 -3.94
N SER A 76 7.56 -12.24 -3.14
CA SER A 76 6.99 -11.23 -2.22
C SER A 76 7.34 -9.79 -2.56
N THR A 77 8.26 -9.55 -3.51
CA THR A 77 8.73 -8.19 -3.84
C THR A 77 8.90 -7.99 -5.33
N LEU A 78 8.76 -6.74 -5.75
CA LEU A 78 9.21 -6.25 -7.03
C LEU A 78 10.34 -5.26 -6.78
N ILE A 79 11.47 -5.45 -7.47
CA ILE A 79 12.62 -4.55 -7.35
C ILE A 79 12.79 -3.85 -8.69
N LEU A 80 12.85 -2.52 -8.65
CA LEU A 80 13.20 -1.68 -9.80
C LEU A 80 14.57 -1.05 -9.55
N ILE A 81 15.46 -1.23 -10.49
CA ILE A 81 16.78 -0.60 -10.50
C ILE A 81 16.87 0.29 -11.74
N LEU A 82 17.24 1.53 -11.52
CA LEU A 82 17.52 2.49 -12.59
C LEU A 82 19.01 2.61 -12.74
N GLY A 83 19.50 2.44 -13.96
CA GLY A 83 20.93 2.52 -14.30
C GLY A 83 21.18 3.44 -15.47
N ARG A 84 22.42 3.92 -15.58
CA ARG A 84 22.94 4.58 -16.79
C ARG A 84 23.41 3.53 -17.80
N THR A 85 23.71 3.95 -19.01
CA THR A 85 24.22 3.10 -20.09
C THR A 85 25.57 2.43 -19.76
N ASN A 86 26.34 3.01 -18.83
CA ASN A 86 27.59 2.46 -18.31
C ASN A 86 27.47 1.62 -17.04
N LEU A 87 26.29 1.05 -16.80
CA LEU A 87 26.02 0.18 -15.66
C LEU A 87 26.91 -1.08 -15.74
N ASP A 88 27.63 -1.37 -14.66
CA ASP A 88 28.34 -2.63 -14.50
C ASP A 88 27.35 -3.75 -14.11
N SER A 89 26.80 -4.42 -15.14
CA SER A 89 25.81 -5.48 -14.96
C SER A 89 26.35 -6.68 -14.20
N ARG A 90 27.66 -7.01 -14.32
CA ARG A 90 28.27 -8.15 -13.62
C ARG A 90 28.35 -7.87 -12.11
N LEU A 91 28.85 -6.69 -11.78
CA LEU A 91 28.91 -6.27 -10.37
C LEU A 91 27.52 -6.14 -9.77
N LEU A 92 26.56 -5.61 -10.55
CA LEU A 92 25.17 -5.52 -10.11
C LEU A 92 24.58 -6.92 -9.81
N ASP A 93 24.78 -7.89 -10.68
CA ASP A 93 24.26 -9.25 -10.47
C ASP A 93 24.89 -9.91 -9.23
N LEU A 94 26.19 -9.71 -8.96
CA LEU A 94 26.84 -10.18 -7.74
C LEU A 94 26.23 -9.55 -6.48
N VAL A 95 26.09 -8.22 -6.49
CA VAL A 95 25.50 -7.49 -5.35
C VAL A 95 24.02 -7.89 -5.15
N LEU A 96 23.26 -8.02 -6.23
CA LEU A 96 21.87 -8.44 -6.18
C LEU A 96 21.72 -9.84 -5.58
N ASN A 97 22.51 -10.81 -5.99
CA ASN A 97 22.43 -12.17 -5.44
C ASN A 97 22.65 -12.17 -3.92
N SER A 98 23.62 -11.39 -3.43
CA SER A 98 23.83 -11.22 -1.98
C SER A 98 22.67 -10.47 -1.30
N CYS A 99 22.20 -9.39 -1.92
CA CYS A 99 21.12 -8.55 -1.39
C CYS A 99 19.76 -9.25 -1.39
N LEU A 100 19.43 -10.03 -2.44
CA LEU A 100 18.17 -10.77 -2.55
C LEU A 100 18.04 -11.81 -1.45
N ALA A 101 19.09 -12.61 -1.20
CA ALA A 101 19.09 -13.58 -0.10
C ALA A 101 18.86 -12.91 1.27
N ARG A 102 19.46 -11.74 1.48
CA ARG A 102 19.28 -10.95 2.72
C ARG A 102 17.89 -10.31 2.78
N LEU A 103 17.37 -9.85 1.67
CA LEU A 103 16.01 -9.31 1.53
C LEU A 103 14.97 -10.40 1.84
N GLU A 104 15.10 -11.56 1.23
CA GLU A 104 14.22 -12.71 1.51
C GLU A 104 14.31 -13.14 2.96
N LYS A 105 15.53 -13.17 3.54
CA LYS A 105 15.72 -13.45 4.95
C LYS A 105 15.09 -12.38 5.85
N LEU A 106 15.24 -11.10 5.57
CA LEU A 106 14.57 -10.02 6.29
C LEU A 106 13.05 -10.09 6.18
N LEU A 107 12.53 -10.50 5.03
CA LEU A 107 11.11 -10.65 4.80
C LEU A 107 10.56 -11.97 5.37
N SER A 108 11.39 -13.04 5.43
CA SER A 108 11.02 -14.32 6.02
C SER A 108 11.18 -14.34 7.54
N PHE A 109 12.16 -13.63 8.13
CA PHE A 109 12.23 -13.44 9.57
C PHE A 109 11.00 -12.72 10.12
N LYS A 110 10.46 -11.75 9.36
CA LYS A 110 9.15 -11.16 9.66
C LYS A 110 7.97 -12.16 9.54
N ARG A 111 8.20 -13.35 9.00
CA ARG A 111 7.19 -14.39 8.81
C ARG A 111 7.21 -15.45 9.92
N LEU A 112 8.32 -15.57 10.67
CA LEU A 112 8.50 -16.58 11.74
C LEU A 112 8.09 -16.09 13.12
N GLU A 113 8.06 -14.77 13.33
CA GLU A 113 7.43 -14.15 14.49
C GLU A 113 6.10 -13.61 14.01
N GLY A 114 5.01 -14.30 14.36
CA GLY A 114 3.67 -13.98 13.91
C GLY A 114 3.39 -12.47 14.01
N ASP A 115 2.80 -11.92 12.94
CA ASP A 115 2.14 -10.61 12.88
C ASP A 115 2.99 -9.33 12.96
N ASP A 116 4.24 -9.29 12.49
CA ASP A 116 4.97 -8.03 12.38
C ASP A 116 4.79 -7.34 11.02
N PHE A 117 3.58 -6.89 10.73
CA PHE A 117 3.42 -5.64 10.00
C PHE A 117 4.06 -4.52 10.83
N PRO A 118 4.76 -3.53 10.21
CA PRO A 118 5.29 -2.41 10.99
C PRO A 118 4.14 -1.85 11.82
N VAL A 119 4.39 -1.77 13.12
CA VAL A 119 3.42 -1.21 14.06
C VAL A 119 2.99 0.15 13.51
N LEU A 120 1.72 0.26 13.18
CA LEU A 120 1.18 1.53 12.75
C LEU A 120 1.21 2.44 13.98
N GLU A 121 1.95 3.54 13.88
CA GLU A 121 1.98 4.53 14.95
C GLU A 121 0.55 4.96 15.30
N GLN A 122 0.27 5.15 16.58
CA GLN A 122 -1.06 5.55 17.04
C GLN A 122 -1.57 6.79 16.28
N LYS A 123 -0.69 7.75 16.00
CA LYS A 123 -0.99 8.94 15.21
C LYS A 123 -1.55 8.61 13.82
N LYS A 124 -1.00 7.60 13.14
CA LYS A 124 -1.48 7.15 11.83
C LYS A 124 -2.83 6.46 11.92
N MET A 125 -3.05 5.68 12.99
CA MET A 125 -4.35 5.07 13.26
C MET A 125 -5.42 6.12 13.53
N ASP A 126 -5.10 7.16 14.30
CA ASP A 126 -6.01 8.27 14.58
C ASP A 126 -6.38 9.02 13.29
N ARG A 127 -5.42 9.23 12.37
CA ARG A 127 -5.69 9.81 11.05
C ARG A 127 -6.55 8.93 10.15
N LEU A 128 -6.36 7.61 10.17
CA LEU A 128 -7.25 6.69 9.47
C LEU A 128 -8.68 6.75 10.00
N LEU A 129 -8.86 6.77 11.33
CA LEU A 129 -10.18 6.93 11.95
C LEU A 129 -10.83 8.26 11.62
N GLU A 130 -10.05 9.34 11.62
CA GLU A 130 -10.51 10.66 11.20
C GLU A 130 -10.99 10.64 9.75
N GLY A 131 -10.20 10.07 8.84
CA GLY A 131 -10.59 9.90 7.44
C GLY A 131 -11.87 9.10 7.26
N MET A 132 -11.99 7.99 7.99
CA MET A 132 -13.20 7.17 7.97
C MET A 132 -14.41 7.94 8.50
N ASN A 133 -14.25 8.77 9.53
CA ASN A 133 -15.34 9.58 10.07
C ASN A 133 -15.77 10.69 9.09
N LEU A 134 -14.83 11.31 8.37
CA LEU A 134 -15.14 12.26 7.29
C LEU A 134 -15.95 11.59 6.17
N ILE A 135 -15.52 10.40 5.73
CA ILE A 135 -16.21 9.62 4.70
C ILE A 135 -17.61 9.20 5.19
N SER A 136 -17.70 8.75 6.42
CA SER A 136 -18.96 8.34 7.04
C SER A 136 -19.96 9.51 7.14
N SER A 137 -19.49 10.69 7.57
CA SER A 137 -20.30 11.92 7.62
C SER A 137 -20.82 12.26 6.22
N TYR A 138 -19.94 12.28 5.22
CA TYR A 138 -20.33 12.56 3.83
C TYR A 138 -21.41 11.59 3.29
N ILE A 139 -21.29 10.30 3.63
CA ILE A 139 -22.30 9.30 3.26
C ILE A 139 -23.60 9.56 4.02
N SER A 140 -23.49 9.85 5.32
CA SER A 140 -24.66 10.11 6.18
C SER A 140 -25.49 11.31 5.74
N ASP A 141 -24.85 12.34 5.21
CA ASP A 141 -25.52 13.51 4.66
C ASP A 141 -26.36 13.19 3.41
N ARG A 142 -26.05 12.08 2.72
CA ARG A 142 -26.75 11.65 1.50
C ARG A 142 -27.83 10.61 1.72
N ILE A 143 -27.57 9.64 2.56
CA ILE A 143 -28.48 8.48 2.74
C ILE A 143 -29.02 8.34 4.18
N GLY A 144 -28.62 9.26 5.06
CA GLY A 144 -28.99 9.27 6.47
C GLY A 144 -28.10 8.40 7.37
N ALA A 145 -27.91 8.83 8.62
CA ALA A 145 -27.01 8.18 9.57
C ALA A 145 -27.36 6.71 9.85
N TYR A 146 -28.65 6.38 9.95
CA TYR A 146 -29.09 5.02 10.21
C TYR A 146 -28.67 4.03 9.10
N ARG A 147 -28.91 4.38 7.83
CA ARG A 147 -28.51 3.54 6.70
C ARG A 147 -26.99 3.44 6.59
N THR A 148 -26.29 4.54 6.81
CA THR A 148 -24.82 4.58 6.82
C THR A 148 -24.28 3.64 7.89
N THR A 149 -24.80 3.70 9.12
CA THR A 149 -24.41 2.80 10.22
C THR A 149 -24.60 1.33 9.85
N GLN A 150 -25.77 0.98 9.30
CA GLN A 150 -26.07 -0.39 8.86
C GLN A 150 -25.07 -0.88 7.80
N ASN A 151 -24.80 -0.06 6.76
CA ASN A 151 -23.90 -0.42 5.70
C ASN A 151 -22.43 -0.52 6.17
N LEU A 152 -22.00 0.38 7.06
CA LEU A 152 -20.67 0.31 7.68
C LEU A 152 -20.50 -0.96 8.53
N ARG A 153 -21.50 -1.32 9.34
CA ARG A 153 -21.47 -2.54 10.14
C ARG A 153 -21.45 -3.78 9.25
N GLN A 154 -22.32 -3.85 8.24
CA GLN A 154 -22.36 -4.96 7.29
C GLN A 154 -21.03 -5.12 6.51
N ALA A 155 -20.43 -4.02 6.07
CA ALA A 155 -19.13 -4.04 5.40
C ALA A 155 -18.01 -4.47 6.35
N LYS A 156 -18.04 -4.01 7.62
CA LYS A 156 -17.08 -4.42 8.67
C LYS A 156 -17.17 -5.92 8.94
N ASP A 157 -18.37 -6.46 9.11
CA ASP A 157 -18.58 -7.87 9.45
C ASP A 157 -18.00 -8.81 8.38
N LYS A 158 -18.08 -8.43 7.10
CA LYS A 158 -17.41 -9.17 6.00
C LYS A 158 -15.91 -9.21 6.14
N LEU A 159 -15.31 -8.21 6.78
CA LEU A 159 -13.85 -8.09 6.91
C LEU A 159 -13.29 -8.74 8.16
N ILE A 160 -14.09 -9.00 9.19
CA ILE A 160 -13.65 -9.60 10.46
C ILE A 160 -13.00 -10.98 10.23
N ALA A 161 -13.51 -11.78 9.29
CA ALA A 161 -12.97 -13.10 8.99
C ALA A 161 -11.53 -13.05 8.44
N SER A 162 -11.19 -11.99 7.69
CA SER A 162 -9.86 -11.81 7.09
C SER A 162 -8.96 -10.85 7.88
N HIS A 163 -9.54 -10.00 8.72
CA HIS A 163 -8.86 -8.97 9.49
C HIS A 163 -9.45 -8.92 10.91
N SER A 164 -9.00 -9.81 11.80
CA SER A 164 -9.56 -10.00 13.15
C SER A 164 -9.59 -8.73 14.00
N PHE A 165 -8.63 -7.81 13.82
CA PHE A 165 -8.59 -6.53 14.51
C PHE A 165 -9.79 -5.63 14.22
N MET A 166 -10.51 -5.84 13.10
CA MET A 166 -11.74 -5.10 12.78
C MET A 166 -12.82 -5.29 13.87
N ALA A 167 -12.77 -6.38 14.64
CA ALA A 167 -13.64 -6.59 15.79
C ALA A 167 -13.40 -5.57 16.92
N ASN A 168 -12.22 -4.94 16.97
CA ASN A 168 -11.88 -3.90 17.95
C ASN A 168 -12.40 -2.51 17.56
N LEU A 169 -13.01 -2.37 16.38
CA LEU A 169 -13.59 -1.12 15.90
C LEU A 169 -15.10 -1.11 16.15
N PHE A 170 -15.59 0.00 16.63
CA PHE A 170 -17.00 0.23 16.92
C PHE A 170 -17.58 1.29 15.98
N VAL A 171 -18.79 1.07 15.50
CA VAL A 171 -19.59 2.04 14.74
C VAL A 171 -20.82 2.35 15.57
N ASP A 172 -20.95 3.59 16.02
CA ASP A 172 -22.11 4.04 16.80
C ASP A 172 -23.36 4.25 15.92
N ASN A 173 -24.47 4.67 16.54
CA ASN A 173 -25.75 4.88 15.84
C ASN A 173 -25.75 6.17 14.96
N ASN A 174 -24.77 7.03 15.14
CA ASN A 174 -24.55 8.23 14.32
C ASN A 174 -23.51 7.99 13.20
N ALA A 175 -23.19 6.73 12.94
CA ALA A 175 -22.21 6.29 11.96
C ALA A 175 -20.77 6.76 12.27
N ARG A 176 -20.45 7.10 13.53
CA ARG A 176 -19.10 7.44 13.96
C ARG A 176 -18.31 6.18 14.31
N LEU A 177 -17.06 6.18 13.89
CA LEU A 177 -16.11 5.09 14.14
C LEU A 177 -15.20 5.43 15.32
N SER A 178 -14.95 4.44 16.16
CA SER A 178 -14.03 4.53 17.28
C SER A 178 -13.38 3.19 17.59
N ILE A 179 -12.29 3.21 18.34
CA ILE A 179 -11.67 2.00 18.90
C ILE A 179 -12.39 1.67 20.21
N ILE A 180 -12.70 0.39 20.43
CA ILE A 180 -13.30 -0.08 21.69
C ILE A 180 -12.29 0.18 22.83
N LYS A 181 -12.76 0.79 23.93
CA LYS A 181 -11.91 1.09 25.10
C LYS A 181 -11.20 -0.18 25.61
N GLY A 182 -9.90 -0.06 25.87
CA GLY A 182 -9.06 -1.17 26.33
C GLY A 182 -8.60 -2.12 25.23
N LYS A 183 -8.97 -1.89 23.97
CA LYS A 183 -8.49 -2.62 22.78
C LYS A 183 -7.49 -1.79 21.96
N GLN A 184 -6.89 -0.80 22.57
CA GLN A 184 -5.75 -0.08 22.00
C GLN A 184 -4.57 -1.05 21.96
N GLY A 185 -4.19 -1.48 20.77
CA GLY A 185 -3.14 -2.46 20.54
C GLY A 185 -2.14 -1.98 19.50
N LEU A 186 -1.15 -2.79 19.28
CA LEU A 186 -0.23 -2.61 18.15
C LEU A 186 -1.01 -2.88 16.86
N TRP A 187 -1.21 -1.84 16.05
CA TRP A 187 -1.90 -1.93 14.77
C TRP A 187 -0.90 -2.34 13.69
N SER A 188 -1.21 -3.36 12.92
CA SER A 188 -0.36 -3.78 11.79
C SER A 188 -0.61 -2.91 10.57
N GLY A 189 0.33 -2.87 9.61
CA GLY A 189 0.14 -2.15 8.34
C GLY A 189 -1.03 -2.66 7.49
N GLU A 190 -1.57 -3.86 7.80
CA GLU A 190 -2.80 -4.38 7.19
C GLU A 190 -4.02 -3.51 7.46
N VAL A 191 -3.99 -2.70 8.50
CA VAL A 191 -5.06 -1.78 8.86
C VAL A 191 -5.41 -0.87 7.69
N ILE A 192 -4.42 -0.33 6.99
CA ILE A 192 -4.63 0.56 5.85
C ILE A 192 -5.42 -0.16 4.75
N LEU A 193 -5.01 -1.40 4.43
CA LEU A 193 -5.69 -2.22 3.43
C LEU A 193 -7.12 -2.58 3.86
N ALA A 194 -7.32 -2.94 5.13
CA ALA A 194 -8.62 -3.28 5.66
C ALA A 194 -9.58 -2.07 5.68
N PHE A 195 -9.08 -0.88 6.04
CA PHE A 195 -9.86 0.35 5.98
C PHE A 195 -10.21 0.72 4.53
N ALA A 196 -9.29 0.57 3.59
CA ALA A 196 -9.55 0.79 2.17
C ALA A 196 -10.63 -0.17 1.64
N LYS A 197 -10.57 -1.46 2.01
CA LYS A 197 -11.63 -2.45 1.71
C LYS A 197 -12.95 -2.06 2.35
N TRP A 198 -12.92 -1.61 3.59
CA TRP A 198 -14.12 -1.19 4.31
C TRP A 198 -14.85 -0.05 3.59
N VAL A 199 -14.10 0.98 3.19
CA VAL A 199 -14.66 2.10 2.40
C VAL A 199 -15.24 1.60 1.09
N ALA A 200 -14.51 0.78 0.33
CA ALA A 200 -14.95 0.28 -0.97
C ALA A 200 -16.24 -0.58 -0.87
N TYR A 201 -16.33 -1.46 0.13
CA TYR A 201 -17.56 -2.23 0.39
C TYR A 201 -18.71 -1.33 0.84
N THR A 202 -18.45 -0.34 1.70
CA THR A 202 -19.47 0.62 2.14
C THR A 202 -19.98 1.45 0.98
N GLU A 203 -19.08 1.96 0.12
CA GLU A 203 -19.44 2.69 -1.10
C GLU A 203 -20.37 1.86 -1.98
N LYS A 204 -20.03 0.60 -2.24
CA LYS A 204 -20.85 -0.31 -3.05
C LYS A 204 -22.23 -0.56 -2.46
N LEU A 205 -22.34 -0.64 -1.13
CA LEU A 205 -23.62 -0.81 -0.45
C LEU A 205 -24.49 0.46 -0.49
N CYS A 206 -23.85 1.63 -0.42
CA CYS A 206 -24.53 2.93 -0.35
C CYS A 206 -24.95 3.46 -1.74
N PHE A 207 -24.10 3.26 -2.77
CA PHE A 207 -24.22 3.93 -4.06
C PHE A 207 -24.24 2.93 -5.21
N LYS A 208 -25.24 2.08 -5.28
CA LYS A 208 -25.37 0.91 -6.21
C LYS A 208 -25.05 1.18 -7.69
N LYS A 209 -25.18 2.42 -8.19
CA LYS A 209 -24.94 2.83 -9.59
C LYS A 209 -24.57 4.31 -9.73
N GLU A 210 -24.40 5.04 -8.65
CA GLU A 210 -24.10 6.47 -8.67
C GLU A 210 -22.60 6.74 -8.87
N LYS A 211 -22.31 7.99 -9.18
CA LYS A 211 -20.93 8.46 -9.34
C LYS A 211 -20.08 8.08 -8.13
N ALA A 212 -18.94 7.52 -8.45
CA ALA A 212 -17.88 7.25 -7.51
C ALA A 212 -17.61 8.40 -6.52
N ILE A 213 -17.47 8.09 -5.23
CA ILE A 213 -17.08 9.09 -4.24
C ILE A 213 -15.67 9.59 -4.57
N ASP A 214 -15.50 10.90 -4.55
CA ASP A 214 -14.18 11.55 -4.59
C ASP A 214 -13.61 11.60 -3.18
N LEU A 215 -12.86 10.56 -2.80
CA LEU A 215 -12.29 10.45 -1.46
C LEU A 215 -11.34 11.58 -1.13
N LYS A 216 -10.52 12.04 -2.09
CA LYS A 216 -9.56 13.12 -1.84
C LYS A 216 -10.25 14.42 -1.47
N LYS A 217 -11.36 14.73 -2.16
CA LYS A 217 -12.18 15.89 -1.84
C LYS A 217 -12.81 15.78 -0.45
N ILE A 218 -13.30 14.60 -0.07
CA ILE A 218 -13.96 14.39 1.23
C ILE A 218 -12.95 14.46 2.38
N THR A 219 -11.77 13.92 2.19
CA THR A 219 -10.72 13.84 3.21
C THR A 219 -9.64 14.91 3.04
N SER A 220 -9.96 16.01 2.33
CA SER A 220 -9.01 17.09 2.05
C SER A 220 -8.27 17.65 3.29
N PRO A 221 -8.85 17.72 4.50
CA PRO A 221 -8.12 18.21 5.68
C PRO A 221 -6.94 17.32 6.11
N ILE A 222 -6.96 16.05 5.71
CA ILE A 222 -5.94 15.04 6.06
C ILE A 222 -5.43 14.29 4.83
N GLU A 223 -5.60 14.87 3.63
CA GLU A 223 -5.24 14.22 2.36
C GLU A 223 -3.79 13.78 2.34
N GLN A 224 -2.87 14.65 2.78
CA GLN A 224 -1.45 14.36 2.79
C GLN A 224 -1.12 13.13 3.67
N ASP A 225 -1.65 13.07 4.89
CA ASP A 225 -1.42 11.95 5.81
C ASP A 225 -1.91 10.63 5.21
N LEU A 226 -3.11 10.63 4.59
CA LEU A 226 -3.69 9.44 3.96
C LEU A 226 -2.94 9.01 2.71
N ASP A 227 -2.43 9.96 1.91
CA ASP A 227 -1.62 9.66 0.72
C ASP A 227 -0.25 9.08 1.11
N GLU A 228 0.42 9.66 2.10
CA GLU A 228 1.69 9.14 2.65
C GLU A 228 1.55 7.72 3.19
N MET A 229 0.41 7.39 3.80
CA MET A 229 0.10 6.02 4.23
C MET A 229 -0.24 5.07 3.07
N GLY A 230 -0.50 5.58 1.87
CA GLY A 230 -0.91 4.78 0.72
C GLY A 230 -2.37 4.36 0.70
N PHE A 231 -3.23 5.02 1.50
CA PHE A 231 -4.65 4.69 1.62
C PHE A 231 -5.41 4.81 0.30
N TYR A 232 -5.25 5.92 -0.44
CA TYR A 232 -5.93 6.10 -1.72
C TYR A 232 -5.52 5.08 -2.76
N PHE A 233 -4.23 4.71 -2.78
CA PHE A 233 -3.74 3.68 -3.67
C PHE A 233 -4.40 2.33 -3.38
N ALA A 234 -4.43 1.93 -2.10
CA ALA A 234 -5.10 0.71 -1.68
C ALA A 234 -6.59 0.72 -2.07
N PHE A 235 -7.28 1.84 -1.83
CA PHE A 235 -8.68 2.00 -2.18
C PHE A 235 -8.96 1.86 -3.67
N HIS A 236 -8.21 2.56 -4.53
CA HIS A 236 -8.42 2.51 -5.97
C HIS A 236 -8.19 1.11 -6.55
N ASN A 237 -7.18 0.39 -6.06
CA ASN A 237 -6.92 -0.99 -6.48
C ASN A 237 -8.05 -1.94 -6.07
N ILE A 238 -8.58 -1.79 -4.86
CA ILE A 238 -9.66 -2.64 -4.35
C ILE A 238 -10.96 -2.35 -5.09
N ARG A 239 -11.27 -1.07 -5.28
CA ARG A 239 -12.49 -0.62 -5.93
C ARG A 239 -12.65 -1.16 -7.35
N GLY A 240 -11.55 -1.27 -8.11
CA GLY A 240 -11.56 -1.85 -9.45
C GLY A 240 -11.80 -3.36 -9.48
N ASN A 241 -11.69 -4.06 -8.33
CA ASN A 241 -11.79 -5.51 -8.21
C ASN A 241 -13.01 -6.00 -7.41
N ILE A 242 -13.87 -5.09 -6.95
CA ILE A 242 -15.13 -5.39 -6.23
C ILE A 242 -16.35 -5.14 -7.14
#